data_7def6986b32ad1b57f853c76a5ceb738
#
_entry.id   7def6986b32ad1b57f853c76a5ceb738
#
_cell.length_a   1.000
_cell.length_b   1.000
_cell.length_c   1.000
_cell.angle_alpha   90.00
_cell.angle_beta   90.00
_cell.angle_gamma   90.00
#
_symmetry.space_group_name_H-M   'P 1'
#
loop_
_entity.id
_entity.type
_entity.pdbx_description
1 polymer ?
#
loop_
_entity_poly.entity_id
_entity_poly.type
_entity_poly.pdbx_seq_one_letter_code
_entity_poly.pdbx_strand_id
1 'polypeptide(L)'
;MLLAQALEKRGDDERAFSEYQNLLLLYPQNVDFEEVQARQFDIATRFLSGQRYKLWGRIPLYRSMSKTTAMFQNIVNIGPFSSVAPEAQMNIGQAWVKKARGFQISQNERHKNYRHAVEAFSKVADKYHDRPEIAAEGLFAAAAAYQRQSLDSEYDQGVTEKAIDSYSDFIALYPNEEKVAAAREQIKAMKVEQARGSLKIARYYEKKGKLAGANVYYNEVKDLAPGTDYAEVALQKIAELQPKLDSLRQSGAAPE
;
A
#
# COMPACT_ATOMS: atom_id res chain seq x y z
N MET A 1 -33.51 -11.21 12.92
CA MET A 1 -32.47 -11.11 13.97
C MET A 1 -32.18 -12.47 14.63
N LEU A 2 -33.14 -13.15 15.27
CA LEU A 2 -32.91 -14.42 15.98
C LEU A 2 -32.29 -15.54 15.14
N LEU A 3 -32.68 -15.67 13.87
CA LEU A 3 -32.11 -16.67 12.96
C LEU A 3 -30.62 -16.39 12.70
N ALA A 4 -30.25 -15.14 12.40
CA ALA A 4 -28.86 -14.76 12.15
C ALA A 4 -27.98 -15.01 13.39
N GLN A 5 -28.46 -14.64 14.57
CA GLN A 5 -27.76 -14.89 15.84
C GLN A 5 -27.62 -16.41 16.14
N ALA A 6 -28.64 -17.20 15.84
CA ALA A 6 -28.58 -18.65 16.00
C ALA A 6 -27.57 -19.32 15.07
N LEU A 7 -27.48 -18.84 13.82
CA LEU A 7 -26.47 -19.29 12.85
C LEU A 7 -25.05 -18.91 13.30
N GLU A 8 -24.88 -17.70 13.80
CA GLU A 8 -23.60 -17.22 14.33
C GLU A 8 -23.14 -18.06 15.53
N LYS A 9 -24.05 -18.33 16.51
CA LYS A 9 -23.75 -19.20 17.65
C LYS A 9 -23.36 -20.63 17.25
N ARG A 10 -23.89 -21.13 16.12
CA ARG A 10 -23.50 -22.43 15.55
C ARG A 10 -22.21 -22.38 14.74
N GLY A 11 -21.59 -21.20 14.62
CA GLY A 11 -20.39 -20.98 13.79
C GLY A 11 -20.67 -21.09 12.28
N ASP A 12 -21.93 -20.86 11.84
CA ASP A 12 -22.31 -20.78 10.43
C ASP A 12 -22.28 -19.31 9.97
N ASP A 13 -21.07 -18.73 10.05
CA ASP A 13 -20.85 -17.30 9.89
C ASP A 13 -21.18 -16.80 8.48
N GLU A 14 -20.96 -17.62 7.43
CA GLU A 14 -21.32 -17.21 6.05
C GLU A 14 -22.83 -17.00 5.92
N ARG A 15 -23.63 -17.91 6.47
CA ARG A 15 -25.09 -17.79 6.44
C ARG A 15 -25.58 -16.72 7.39
N ALA A 16 -24.97 -16.59 8.58
CA ALA A 16 -25.29 -15.52 9.52
C ALA A 16 -25.09 -14.15 8.87
N PHE A 17 -23.96 -13.93 8.18
CA PHE A 17 -23.67 -12.70 7.45
C PHE A 17 -24.75 -12.39 6.40
N SER A 18 -25.15 -13.40 5.62
CA SER A 18 -26.20 -13.25 4.61
C SER A 18 -27.56 -12.91 5.21
N GLU A 19 -27.92 -13.52 6.34
CA GLU A 19 -29.17 -13.20 7.03
C GLU A 19 -29.17 -11.80 7.64
N TYR A 20 -28.03 -11.35 8.20
CA TYR A 20 -27.87 -9.95 8.63
C TYR A 20 -27.99 -8.98 7.45
N GLN A 21 -27.41 -9.31 6.29
CA GLN A 21 -27.56 -8.50 5.08
C GLN A 21 -29.02 -8.40 4.63
N ASN A 22 -29.73 -9.53 4.61
CA ASN A 22 -31.16 -9.55 4.26
C ASN A 22 -31.98 -8.68 5.22
N LEU A 23 -31.68 -8.68 6.52
CA LEU A 23 -32.35 -7.83 7.50
C LEU A 23 -32.18 -6.34 7.18
N LEU A 24 -30.97 -5.90 6.84
CA LEU A 24 -30.71 -4.50 6.51
C LEU A 24 -31.35 -4.07 5.19
N LEU A 25 -31.44 -4.99 4.21
CA LEU A 25 -32.00 -4.67 2.90
C LEU A 25 -33.53 -4.72 2.87
N LEU A 26 -34.14 -5.70 3.57
CA LEU A 26 -35.56 -5.94 3.48
C LEU A 26 -36.37 -5.34 4.65
N TYR A 27 -35.73 -5.17 5.80
CA TYR A 27 -36.40 -4.74 7.03
C TYR A 27 -35.60 -3.67 7.81
N PRO A 28 -35.07 -2.61 7.16
CA PRO A 28 -34.20 -1.63 7.82
C PRO A 28 -34.88 -0.91 8.99
N GLN A 29 -36.20 -0.74 8.94
CA GLN A 29 -36.98 -0.06 9.98
C GLN A 29 -37.27 -0.92 11.22
N ASN A 30 -37.00 -2.23 11.14
CA ASN A 30 -37.37 -3.19 12.19
C ASN A 30 -36.16 -3.69 12.99
N VAL A 31 -34.98 -3.18 12.72
CA VAL A 31 -33.72 -3.62 13.34
C VAL A 31 -32.88 -2.42 13.74
N ASP A 32 -32.04 -2.60 14.74
CA ASP A 32 -30.97 -1.65 15.00
C ASP A 32 -29.89 -1.81 13.91
N PHE A 33 -29.81 -0.79 13.06
CA PHE A 33 -28.94 -0.78 11.90
C PHE A 33 -27.46 -0.90 12.32
N GLU A 34 -27.04 -0.13 13.33
CA GLU A 34 -25.66 -0.13 13.81
C GLU A 34 -25.28 -1.47 14.46
N GLU A 35 -26.19 -2.06 15.25
CA GLU A 35 -25.96 -3.40 15.83
C GLU A 35 -25.75 -4.45 14.73
N VAL A 36 -26.60 -4.46 13.70
CA VAL A 36 -26.49 -5.44 12.61
C VAL A 36 -25.22 -5.23 11.80
N GLN A 37 -24.87 -3.99 11.50
CA GLN A 37 -23.61 -3.65 10.82
C GLN A 37 -22.39 -4.10 11.64
N ALA A 38 -22.39 -3.87 12.96
CA ALA A 38 -21.32 -4.31 13.85
C ALA A 38 -21.17 -5.85 13.84
N ARG A 39 -22.29 -6.59 13.87
CA ARG A 39 -22.28 -8.06 13.75
C ARG A 39 -21.68 -8.54 12.44
N GLN A 40 -22.06 -7.91 11.32
CA GLN A 40 -21.48 -8.23 10.01
C GLN A 40 -19.97 -7.93 9.98
N PHE A 41 -19.55 -6.81 10.57
CA PHE A 41 -18.16 -6.42 10.66
C PHE A 41 -17.33 -7.43 11.46
N ASP A 42 -17.84 -7.89 12.62
CA ASP A 42 -17.19 -8.90 13.44
C ASP A 42 -17.01 -10.23 12.67
N ILE A 43 -18.04 -10.66 11.95
CA ILE A 43 -17.96 -11.86 11.11
C ILE A 43 -16.88 -11.70 10.03
N ALA A 44 -16.89 -10.59 9.28
CA ALA A 44 -15.93 -10.34 8.23
C ALA A 44 -14.49 -10.28 8.79
N THR A 45 -14.31 -9.71 9.98
CA THR A 45 -13.01 -9.61 10.68
C THR A 45 -12.49 -10.98 11.12
N ARG A 46 -13.35 -11.90 11.54
CA ARG A 46 -12.95 -13.29 11.80
C ARG A 46 -12.38 -13.95 10.53
N PHE A 47 -13.01 -13.77 9.36
CA PHE A 47 -12.49 -14.29 8.09
C PHE A 47 -11.19 -13.60 7.67
N LEU A 48 -11.08 -12.30 7.87
CA LEU A 48 -9.83 -11.56 7.65
C LEU A 48 -8.70 -12.10 8.52
N SER A 49 -8.99 -12.44 9.79
CA SER A 49 -8.02 -13.00 10.74
C SER A 49 -7.63 -14.44 10.44
N GLY A 50 -8.33 -15.10 9.51
CA GLY A 50 -7.92 -16.43 9.02
C GLY A 50 -8.91 -17.53 9.23
N GLN A 51 -10.13 -17.24 9.67
CA GLN A 51 -11.20 -18.22 9.70
C GLN A 51 -11.41 -18.81 8.30
N ARG A 52 -11.70 -20.12 8.25
CA ARG A 52 -11.90 -20.83 6.99
C ARG A 52 -13.37 -20.79 6.57
N TYR A 53 -13.59 -20.61 5.28
CA TYR A 53 -14.89 -20.79 4.65
C TYR A 53 -15.26 -22.29 4.64
N LYS A 54 -16.53 -22.58 4.84
CA LYS A 54 -17.01 -23.96 4.91
C LYS A 54 -17.48 -24.44 3.54
N LEU A 55 -17.05 -25.65 3.16
CA LEU A 55 -17.61 -26.35 2.00
C LEU A 55 -18.94 -26.97 2.44
N TRP A 56 -20.01 -26.73 1.67
CA TRP A 56 -21.39 -27.14 1.97
C TRP A 56 -21.89 -26.77 3.39
N GLY A 57 -21.36 -25.65 3.94
CA GLY A 57 -21.76 -25.17 5.27
C GLY A 57 -21.28 -26.02 6.45
N ARG A 58 -20.44 -27.04 6.22
CA ARG A 58 -20.04 -28.01 7.27
C ARG A 58 -18.54 -28.13 7.44
N ILE A 59 -17.78 -28.27 6.37
CA ILE A 59 -16.35 -28.60 6.43
C ILE A 59 -15.51 -27.33 6.23
N PRO A 60 -14.75 -26.85 7.24
CA PRO A 60 -13.88 -25.67 7.11
C PRO A 60 -12.70 -26.02 6.21
N LEU A 61 -12.72 -25.57 4.95
CA LEU A 61 -11.79 -26.05 3.93
C LEU A 61 -10.75 -25.00 3.54
N TYR A 62 -11.15 -23.78 3.21
CA TYR A 62 -10.25 -22.82 2.56
C TYR A 62 -10.39 -21.40 3.11
N ARG A 63 -9.34 -20.60 2.88
CA ARG A 63 -9.34 -19.15 3.12
C ARG A 63 -9.55 -18.43 1.80
N SER A 64 -10.36 -17.38 1.80
CA SER A 64 -10.62 -16.58 0.59
C SER A 64 -10.63 -15.08 0.91
N MET A 65 -9.53 -14.41 0.66
CA MET A 65 -9.48 -12.95 0.81
C MET A 65 -10.43 -12.24 -0.15
N SER A 66 -10.73 -12.81 -1.31
CA SER A 66 -11.73 -12.26 -2.24
C SER A 66 -13.14 -12.25 -1.65
N LYS A 67 -13.57 -13.35 -1.01
CA LYS A 67 -14.87 -13.39 -0.30
C LYS A 67 -14.86 -12.43 0.90
N THR A 68 -13.77 -12.39 1.66
CA THR A 68 -13.63 -11.47 2.80
C THR A 68 -13.71 -10.01 2.35
N THR A 69 -13.03 -9.65 1.26
CA THR A 69 -13.15 -8.31 0.66
C THR A 69 -14.60 -7.99 0.28
N ALA A 70 -15.32 -8.95 -0.33
CA ALA A 70 -16.73 -8.76 -0.70
C ALA A 70 -17.64 -8.53 0.52
N MET A 71 -17.37 -9.20 1.65
CA MET A 71 -18.10 -8.96 2.90
C MET A 71 -17.92 -7.51 3.39
N PHE A 72 -16.68 -7.02 3.49
CA PHE A 72 -16.43 -5.63 3.88
C PHE A 72 -16.99 -4.63 2.87
N GLN A 73 -16.90 -4.92 1.56
CA GLN A 73 -17.49 -4.07 0.55
C GLN A 73 -19.01 -3.95 0.69
N ASN A 74 -19.71 -5.05 1.05
CA ASN A 74 -21.13 -5.05 1.35
C ASN A 74 -21.46 -4.13 2.54
N ILE A 75 -20.68 -4.22 3.63
CA ILE A 75 -20.85 -3.36 4.80
C ILE A 75 -20.76 -1.88 4.41
N VAL A 76 -19.70 -1.51 3.69
CA VAL A 76 -19.49 -0.11 3.24
C VAL A 76 -20.57 0.35 2.25
N ASN A 77 -21.07 -0.54 1.38
CA ASN A 77 -22.09 -0.17 0.39
C ASN A 77 -23.48 0.04 1.04
N ILE A 78 -23.85 -0.78 2.02
CA ILE A 78 -25.15 -0.70 2.69
C ILE A 78 -25.16 0.44 3.71
N GLY A 79 -24.07 0.64 4.45
CA GLY A 79 -23.95 1.68 5.47
C GLY A 79 -22.66 2.48 5.35
N PRO A 80 -22.51 3.34 4.34
CA PRO A 80 -21.25 4.08 4.12
C PRO A 80 -20.91 5.08 5.23
N PHE A 81 -21.90 5.43 6.06
CA PHE A 81 -21.75 6.34 7.20
C PHE A 81 -21.93 5.66 8.56
N SER A 82 -22.07 4.33 8.59
CA SER A 82 -22.14 3.59 9.86
C SER A 82 -20.83 3.72 10.64
N SER A 83 -20.91 3.46 11.94
CA SER A 83 -19.74 3.54 12.84
C SER A 83 -18.60 2.63 12.39
N VAL A 84 -18.89 1.47 11.80
CA VAL A 84 -17.89 0.48 11.35
C VAL A 84 -17.42 0.66 9.90
N ALA A 85 -18.05 1.54 9.12
CA ALA A 85 -17.74 1.70 7.69
C ALA A 85 -16.29 2.15 7.42
N PRO A 86 -15.68 3.08 8.18
CA PRO A 86 -14.28 3.46 7.96
C PRO A 86 -13.32 2.29 8.18
N GLU A 87 -13.51 1.53 9.26
CA GLU A 87 -12.68 0.36 9.54
C GLU A 87 -12.94 -0.77 8.54
N ALA A 88 -14.19 -0.95 8.08
CA ALA A 88 -14.50 -1.90 7.03
C ALA A 88 -13.77 -1.54 5.72
N GLN A 89 -13.70 -0.24 5.36
CA GLN A 89 -12.95 0.23 4.21
C GLN A 89 -11.44 -0.01 4.37
N MET A 90 -10.89 0.21 5.58
CA MET A 90 -9.50 -0.17 5.91
C MET A 90 -9.26 -1.67 5.73
N ASN A 91 -10.17 -2.49 6.21
CA ASN A 91 -10.07 -3.95 6.14
C ASN A 91 -10.18 -4.50 4.71
N ILE A 92 -10.84 -3.79 3.78
CA ILE A 92 -10.77 -4.09 2.34
C ILE A 92 -9.31 -3.99 1.87
N GLY A 93 -8.61 -2.91 2.19
CA GLY A 93 -7.20 -2.73 1.86
C GLY A 93 -6.30 -3.82 2.46
N GLN A 94 -6.51 -4.13 3.74
CA GLN A 94 -5.77 -5.20 4.42
C GLN A 94 -6.01 -6.59 3.78
N ALA A 95 -7.24 -6.88 3.36
CA ALA A 95 -7.56 -8.13 2.68
C ALA A 95 -6.83 -8.24 1.33
N TRP A 96 -6.74 -7.15 0.58
CA TRP A 96 -5.96 -7.08 -0.66
C TRP A 96 -4.45 -7.25 -0.42
N VAL A 97 -3.90 -6.63 0.63
CA VAL A 97 -2.49 -6.85 1.04
C VAL A 97 -2.24 -8.32 1.40
N LYS A 98 -3.15 -8.94 2.17
CA LYS A 98 -3.04 -10.37 2.50
C LYS A 98 -3.11 -11.25 1.24
N LYS A 99 -3.97 -10.90 0.28
CA LYS A 99 -4.07 -11.59 -1.00
C LYS A 99 -2.80 -11.42 -1.83
N ALA A 100 -2.21 -10.21 -1.85
CA ALA A 100 -0.93 -9.94 -2.52
C ALA A 100 0.23 -10.76 -1.95
N ARG A 101 0.18 -11.12 -0.66
CA ARG A 101 1.18 -11.95 0.03
C ARG A 101 0.88 -13.45 -0.02
N GLY A 102 -0.14 -13.85 -0.78
CA GLY A 102 -0.53 -15.24 -0.92
C GLY A 102 0.57 -16.12 -1.51
N PHE A 103 0.50 -17.42 -1.20
CA PHE A 103 1.43 -18.41 -1.73
C PHE A 103 1.13 -18.69 -3.22
N GLN A 104 2.16 -18.83 -4.03
CA GLN A 104 2.07 -19.17 -5.47
C GLN A 104 1.25 -18.20 -6.35
N ILE A 105 1.21 -16.92 -6.03
CA ILE A 105 0.64 -15.93 -6.95
C ILE A 105 1.71 -15.37 -7.89
N SER A 106 1.32 -15.07 -9.12
CA SER A 106 2.22 -14.43 -10.09
C SER A 106 2.56 -12.99 -9.67
N GLN A 107 3.71 -12.49 -10.12
CA GLN A 107 4.12 -11.11 -9.87
C GLN A 107 3.06 -10.10 -10.37
N ASN A 108 2.51 -10.31 -11.56
CA ASN A 108 1.46 -9.45 -12.12
C ASN A 108 0.20 -9.41 -11.24
N GLU A 109 -0.22 -10.57 -10.71
CA GLU A 109 -1.37 -10.64 -9.81
C GLU A 109 -1.08 -10.00 -8.46
N ARG A 110 0.14 -10.14 -7.94
CA ARG A 110 0.61 -9.48 -6.73
C ARG A 110 0.55 -7.95 -6.87
N HIS A 111 1.09 -7.40 -7.96
CA HIS A 111 1.03 -5.98 -8.26
C HIS A 111 -0.41 -5.47 -8.40
N LYS A 112 -1.29 -6.24 -9.06
CA LYS A 112 -2.71 -5.92 -9.15
C LYS A 112 -3.36 -5.85 -7.77
N ASN A 113 -3.07 -6.81 -6.90
CA ASN A 113 -3.62 -6.85 -5.55
C ASN A 113 -3.12 -5.69 -4.69
N TYR A 114 -1.84 -5.28 -4.80
CA TYR A 114 -1.34 -4.07 -4.13
C TYR A 114 -2.00 -2.80 -4.64
N ARG A 115 -2.25 -2.66 -5.95
CA ARG A 115 -3.01 -1.51 -6.48
C ARG A 115 -4.42 -1.44 -5.88
N HIS A 116 -5.14 -2.56 -5.79
CA HIS A 116 -6.44 -2.59 -5.11
C HIS A 116 -6.34 -2.24 -3.62
N ALA A 117 -5.25 -2.63 -2.95
CA ALA A 117 -5.02 -2.23 -1.57
C ALA A 117 -4.83 -0.71 -1.46
N VAL A 118 -4.00 -0.11 -2.32
CA VAL A 118 -3.80 1.35 -2.38
C VAL A 118 -5.14 2.06 -2.61
N GLU A 119 -5.92 1.66 -3.62
CA GLU A 119 -7.22 2.24 -3.92
C GLU A 119 -8.18 2.16 -2.71
N ALA A 120 -8.17 1.03 -1.99
CA ALA A 120 -9.02 0.85 -0.83
C ALA A 120 -8.59 1.74 0.34
N PHE A 121 -7.29 1.87 0.60
CA PHE A 121 -6.75 2.72 1.65
C PHE A 121 -6.90 4.22 1.34
N SER A 122 -6.67 4.64 0.09
CA SER A 122 -6.89 6.04 -0.32
C SER A 122 -8.36 6.45 -0.14
N LYS A 123 -9.31 5.54 -0.45
CA LYS A 123 -10.74 5.79 -0.20
C LYS A 123 -11.07 6.04 1.27
N VAL A 124 -10.25 5.56 2.23
CA VAL A 124 -10.45 5.89 3.64
C VAL A 124 -10.18 7.37 3.87
N ALA A 125 -9.03 7.86 3.40
CA ALA A 125 -8.67 9.28 3.54
C ALA A 125 -9.68 10.20 2.82
N ASP A 126 -10.13 9.81 1.61
CA ASP A 126 -11.05 10.61 0.81
C ASP A 126 -12.46 10.69 1.42
N LYS A 127 -13.01 9.54 1.87
CA LYS A 127 -14.40 9.46 2.32
C LYS A 127 -14.61 9.85 3.78
N TYR A 128 -13.61 9.61 4.61
CA TYR A 128 -13.69 9.76 6.07
C TYR A 128 -12.71 10.83 6.59
N HIS A 129 -12.48 11.88 5.77
CA HIS A 129 -11.62 13.02 6.13
C HIS A 129 -12.10 13.80 7.37
N ASP A 130 -13.37 13.67 7.73
CA ASP A 130 -13.96 14.17 8.96
C ASP A 130 -13.49 13.43 10.22
N ARG A 131 -12.83 12.28 10.05
CA ARG A 131 -12.21 11.45 11.10
C ARG A 131 -10.69 11.39 10.89
N PRO A 132 -9.94 12.39 11.36
CA PRO A 132 -8.54 12.59 10.97
C PRO A 132 -7.64 11.41 11.33
N GLU A 133 -7.88 10.73 12.45
CA GLU A 133 -7.07 9.57 12.89
C GLU A 133 -7.16 8.40 11.88
N ILE A 134 -8.38 8.05 11.43
CA ILE A 134 -8.55 6.94 10.50
C ILE A 134 -8.17 7.34 9.07
N ALA A 135 -8.36 8.61 8.70
CA ALA A 135 -7.94 9.15 7.41
C ALA A 135 -6.40 9.13 7.30
N ALA A 136 -5.70 9.55 8.35
CA ALA A 136 -4.25 9.46 8.46
C ALA A 136 -3.75 8.01 8.36
N GLU A 137 -4.43 7.07 9.05
CA GLU A 137 -4.09 5.66 8.97
C GLU A 137 -4.28 5.10 7.55
N GLY A 138 -5.36 5.50 6.86
CA GLY A 138 -5.61 5.14 5.47
C GLY A 138 -4.50 5.61 4.54
N LEU A 139 -4.09 6.87 4.66
CA LEU A 139 -3.03 7.44 3.82
C LEU A 139 -1.67 6.77 4.09
N PHE A 140 -1.32 6.55 5.36
CA PHE A 140 -0.10 5.82 5.72
C PHE A 140 -0.11 4.38 5.19
N ALA A 141 -1.26 3.68 5.27
CA ALA A 141 -1.40 2.33 4.77
C ALA A 141 -1.33 2.26 3.23
N ALA A 142 -1.83 3.28 2.51
CA ALA A 142 -1.67 3.40 1.06
C ALA A 142 -0.20 3.55 0.67
N ALA A 143 0.54 4.43 1.35
CA ALA A 143 1.99 4.59 1.15
C ALA A 143 2.75 3.28 1.40
N ALA A 144 2.42 2.57 2.48
CA ALA A 144 3.01 1.26 2.80
C ALA A 144 2.67 0.19 1.76
N ALA A 145 1.50 0.25 1.13
CA ALA A 145 1.12 -0.67 0.05
C ALA A 145 1.91 -0.39 -1.24
N TYR A 146 2.11 0.88 -1.60
CA TYR A 146 3.02 1.27 -2.70
C TYR A 146 4.46 0.81 -2.44
N GLN A 147 4.97 1.03 -1.23
CA GLN A 147 6.31 0.58 -0.85
C GLN A 147 6.47 -0.93 -1.02
N ARG A 148 5.49 -1.73 -0.59
CA ARG A 148 5.53 -3.19 -0.77
C ARG A 148 5.48 -3.59 -2.24
N GLN A 149 4.71 -2.87 -3.05
CA GLN A 149 4.66 -3.09 -4.49
C GLN A 149 6.02 -2.79 -5.14
N SER A 150 6.71 -1.73 -4.72
CA SER A 150 8.03 -1.37 -5.27
C SER A 150 9.12 -2.39 -4.92
N LEU A 151 9.08 -2.98 -3.73
CA LEU A 151 10.04 -4.02 -3.32
C LEU A 151 9.89 -5.32 -4.11
N ASP A 152 8.70 -5.62 -4.62
CA ASP A 152 8.43 -6.79 -5.46
C ASP A 152 8.85 -6.58 -6.93
N SER A 153 9.05 -5.35 -7.35
CA SER A 153 9.52 -5.00 -8.71
C SER A 153 10.96 -4.48 -8.63
N GLU A 154 11.90 -5.31 -9.02
CA GLU A 154 13.34 -5.08 -8.84
C GLU A 154 13.87 -3.72 -9.36
N TYR A 155 13.06 -2.92 -10.12
CA TYR A 155 13.42 -1.63 -10.72
C TYR A 155 12.25 -0.71 -11.10
N ASP A 156 11.08 -0.82 -10.49
CA ASP A 156 9.98 0.12 -10.79
C ASP A 156 10.15 1.43 -10.00
N GLN A 157 11.01 2.32 -10.52
CA GLN A 157 11.26 3.64 -9.92
C GLN A 157 9.95 4.45 -9.77
N GLY A 158 9.01 4.31 -10.70
CA GLY A 158 7.75 5.03 -10.64
C GLY A 158 6.85 4.62 -9.46
N VAL A 159 6.88 3.36 -9.05
CA VAL A 159 6.14 2.91 -7.85
C VAL A 159 6.84 3.37 -6.58
N THR A 160 8.17 3.38 -6.56
CA THR A 160 8.94 3.89 -5.42
C THR A 160 8.69 5.38 -5.20
N GLU A 161 8.64 6.17 -6.28
CA GLU A 161 8.30 7.60 -6.23
C GLU A 161 6.91 7.82 -5.64
N LYS A 162 5.90 7.09 -6.13
CA LYS A 162 4.54 7.14 -5.57
C LYS A 162 4.48 6.80 -4.08
N ALA A 163 5.31 5.86 -3.61
CA ALA A 163 5.38 5.54 -2.19
C ALA A 163 5.98 6.71 -1.39
N ILE A 164 7.05 7.33 -1.88
CA ILE A 164 7.69 8.50 -1.27
C ILE A 164 6.71 9.68 -1.22
N ASP A 165 6.01 9.96 -2.33
CA ASP A 165 5.01 11.03 -2.41
C ASP A 165 3.87 10.79 -1.42
N SER A 166 3.31 9.57 -1.37
CA SER A 166 2.22 9.24 -0.44
C SER A 166 2.62 9.36 1.03
N TYR A 167 3.86 8.97 1.40
CA TYR A 167 4.37 9.22 2.76
C TYR A 167 4.60 10.71 3.01
N SER A 168 5.04 11.48 2.00
CA SER A 168 5.25 12.92 2.13
C SER A 168 3.90 13.65 2.32
N ASP A 169 2.86 13.25 1.57
CA ASP A 169 1.50 13.75 1.74
C ASP A 169 0.96 13.43 3.14
N PHE A 170 1.19 12.21 3.63
CA PHE A 170 0.83 11.85 5.00
C PHE A 170 1.49 12.78 6.03
N ILE A 171 2.79 13.04 5.91
CA ILE A 171 3.54 13.91 6.82
C ILE A 171 3.02 15.36 6.75
N ALA A 172 2.69 15.84 5.55
CA ALA A 172 2.21 17.21 5.34
C ALA A 172 0.80 17.43 5.89
N LEU A 173 -0.10 16.45 5.68
CA LEU A 173 -1.49 16.54 6.11
C LEU A 173 -1.68 16.23 7.61
N TYR A 174 -0.85 15.35 8.16
CA TYR A 174 -0.98 14.84 9.52
C TYR A 174 0.35 14.94 10.31
N PRO A 175 0.92 16.16 10.49
CA PRO A 175 2.26 16.34 11.04
C PRO A 175 2.41 15.93 12.52
N ASN A 176 1.32 15.80 13.25
CA ASN A 176 1.30 15.46 14.67
C ASN A 176 1.03 13.95 14.94
N GLU A 177 0.84 13.15 13.89
CA GLU A 177 0.59 11.72 14.03
C GLU A 177 1.85 10.97 14.50
N GLU A 178 1.67 9.98 15.36
CA GLU A 178 2.75 9.14 15.90
C GLU A 178 3.58 8.48 14.79
N LYS A 179 2.95 8.15 13.67
CA LYS A 179 3.59 7.48 12.53
C LYS A 179 4.47 8.39 11.65
N VAL A 180 4.53 9.70 11.92
CA VAL A 180 5.34 10.66 11.13
C VAL A 180 6.82 10.30 11.16
N ALA A 181 7.37 9.94 12.32
CA ALA A 181 8.76 9.51 12.43
C ALA A 181 9.03 8.26 11.58
N ALA A 182 8.13 7.27 11.65
CA ALA A 182 8.23 6.06 10.84
C ALA A 182 8.14 6.37 9.33
N ALA A 183 7.24 7.25 8.91
CA ALA A 183 7.12 7.67 7.50
C ALA A 183 8.42 8.31 6.98
N ARG A 184 9.06 9.20 7.77
CA ARG A 184 10.35 9.81 7.42
C ARG A 184 11.46 8.77 7.23
N GLU A 185 11.53 7.78 8.12
CA GLU A 185 12.50 6.69 7.99
C GLU A 185 12.23 5.82 6.75
N GLN A 186 10.97 5.55 6.40
CA GLN A 186 10.63 4.82 5.17
C GLN A 186 11.05 5.60 3.92
N ILE A 187 10.78 6.90 3.86
CA ILE A 187 11.23 7.77 2.76
C ILE A 187 12.75 7.72 2.62
N LYS A 188 13.48 7.86 3.73
CA LYS A 188 14.95 7.82 3.74
C LYS A 188 15.47 6.47 3.21
N ALA A 189 14.92 5.36 3.69
CA ALA A 189 15.32 4.03 3.24
C ALA A 189 15.07 3.83 1.74
N MET A 190 13.92 4.28 1.23
CA MET A 190 13.60 4.19 -0.20
C MET A 190 14.53 5.05 -1.06
N LYS A 191 14.85 6.27 -0.62
CA LYS A 191 15.82 7.15 -1.32
C LYS A 191 17.22 6.53 -1.37
N VAL A 192 17.66 5.86 -0.30
CA VAL A 192 18.94 5.12 -0.29
C VAL A 192 18.93 3.97 -1.31
N GLU A 193 17.82 3.24 -1.44
CA GLU A 193 17.71 2.19 -2.46
C GLU A 193 17.69 2.75 -3.89
N GLN A 194 17.02 3.89 -4.13
CA GLN A 194 17.08 4.59 -5.40
C GLN A 194 18.53 5.01 -5.73
N ALA A 195 19.24 5.62 -4.75
CA ALA A 195 20.64 6.01 -4.91
C ALA A 195 21.53 4.81 -5.26
N ARG A 196 21.30 3.65 -4.64
CA ARG A 196 22.00 2.40 -4.99
C ARG A 196 21.75 1.98 -6.44
N GLY A 197 20.51 2.12 -6.91
CA GLY A 197 20.14 1.85 -8.30
C GLY A 197 20.82 2.82 -9.28
N SER A 198 20.72 4.12 -9.03
CA SER A 198 21.32 5.18 -9.84
C SER A 198 22.84 5.08 -9.89
N LEU A 199 23.49 4.63 -8.79
CA LEU A 199 24.93 4.36 -8.78
C LEU A 199 25.34 3.24 -9.75
N LYS A 200 24.52 2.18 -9.87
CA LYS A 200 24.77 1.12 -10.85
C LYS A 200 24.66 1.65 -12.29
N ILE A 201 23.66 2.50 -12.53
CA ILE A 201 23.47 3.13 -13.85
C ILE A 201 24.63 4.08 -14.16
N ALA A 202 25.05 4.92 -13.21
CA ALA A 202 26.19 5.82 -13.37
C ALA A 202 27.46 5.06 -13.77
N ARG A 203 27.79 3.98 -13.07
CA ARG A 203 28.95 3.12 -13.37
C ARG A 203 28.85 2.45 -14.75
N TYR A 204 27.64 2.07 -15.17
CA TYR A 204 27.43 1.54 -16.51
C TYR A 204 27.73 2.57 -17.60
N TYR A 205 27.22 3.81 -17.45
CA TYR A 205 27.50 4.91 -18.38
C TYR A 205 29.00 5.26 -18.39
N GLU A 206 29.66 5.33 -17.23
CA GLU A 206 31.11 5.59 -17.12
C GLU A 206 31.92 4.51 -17.88
N LYS A 207 31.58 3.22 -17.67
CA LYS A 207 32.21 2.09 -18.38
C LYS A 207 32.01 2.15 -19.90
N LYS A 208 30.92 2.74 -20.37
CA LYS A 208 30.63 2.95 -21.79
C LYS A 208 31.27 4.21 -22.38
N GLY A 209 32.00 4.99 -21.57
CA GLY A 209 32.59 6.23 -21.98
C GLY A 209 31.60 7.41 -22.10
N LYS A 210 30.33 7.21 -21.74
CA LYS A 210 29.29 8.24 -21.77
C LYS A 210 29.35 9.08 -20.51
N LEU A 211 30.39 9.93 -20.43
CA LEU A 211 30.75 10.63 -19.19
C LEU A 211 29.67 11.63 -18.74
N ALA A 212 29.00 12.30 -19.67
CA ALA A 212 27.91 13.22 -19.33
C ALA A 212 26.73 12.49 -18.68
N GLY A 213 26.32 11.36 -19.25
CA GLY A 213 25.28 10.51 -18.66
C GLY A 213 25.68 9.97 -17.28
N ALA A 214 26.93 9.51 -17.12
CA ALA A 214 27.45 9.07 -15.83
C ALA A 214 27.37 10.18 -14.78
N ASN A 215 27.77 11.40 -15.15
CA ASN A 215 27.73 12.55 -14.24
C ASN A 215 26.33 12.92 -13.78
N VAL A 216 25.31 12.80 -14.65
CA VAL A 216 23.90 13.02 -14.28
C VAL A 216 23.50 12.05 -13.17
N TYR A 217 23.74 10.75 -13.36
CA TYR A 217 23.36 9.74 -12.36
C TYR A 217 24.20 9.82 -11.07
N TYR A 218 25.49 10.21 -11.13
CA TYR A 218 26.26 10.46 -9.90
C TYR A 218 25.70 11.66 -9.11
N ASN A 219 25.27 12.74 -9.77
CA ASN A 219 24.59 13.84 -9.10
C ASN A 219 23.27 13.39 -8.46
N GLU A 220 22.47 12.58 -9.15
CA GLU A 220 21.26 12.00 -8.60
C GLU A 220 21.53 11.18 -7.33
N VAL A 221 22.57 10.34 -7.32
CA VAL A 221 22.98 9.59 -6.11
C VAL A 221 23.30 10.50 -4.94
N LYS A 222 24.09 11.56 -5.19
CA LYS A 222 24.45 12.56 -4.18
C LYS A 222 23.20 13.22 -3.57
N ASP A 223 22.22 13.56 -4.40
CA ASP A 223 21.03 14.29 -3.98
C ASP A 223 19.99 13.37 -3.28
N LEU A 224 19.87 12.10 -3.69
CA LEU A 224 18.96 11.13 -3.10
C LEU A 224 19.36 10.69 -1.69
N ALA A 225 20.66 10.47 -1.45
CA ALA A 225 21.13 9.86 -0.21
C ALA A 225 22.34 10.59 0.40
N PRO A 226 22.22 11.88 0.72
CA PRO A 226 23.33 12.65 1.27
C PRO A 226 23.83 12.05 2.59
N GLY A 227 25.15 12.06 2.80
CA GLY A 227 25.79 11.53 4.00
C GLY A 227 25.85 10.00 4.07
N THR A 228 25.65 9.31 2.95
CA THR A 228 25.85 7.86 2.85
C THR A 228 27.11 7.53 2.04
N ASP A 229 27.63 6.32 2.20
CA ASP A 229 28.77 5.81 1.41
C ASP A 229 28.51 5.92 -0.10
N TYR A 230 27.25 5.80 -0.53
CA TYR A 230 26.86 5.96 -1.94
C TYR A 230 27.10 7.41 -2.42
N ALA A 231 26.72 8.39 -1.60
CA ALA A 231 26.93 9.80 -1.92
C ALA A 231 28.42 10.18 -1.91
N GLU A 232 29.21 9.62 -0.99
CA GLU A 232 30.66 9.83 -0.96
C GLU A 232 31.34 9.32 -2.23
N VAL A 233 31.02 8.11 -2.65
CA VAL A 233 31.49 7.53 -3.93
C VAL A 233 31.06 8.40 -5.10
N ALA A 234 29.82 8.89 -5.11
CA ALA A 234 29.32 9.75 -6.19
C ALA A 234 30.06 11.08 -6.25
N LEU A 235 30.30 11.74 -5.11
CA LEU A 235 31.06 12.99 -5.02
C LEU A 235 32.48 12.83 -5.54
N GLN A 236 33.17 11.75 -5.15
CA GLN A 236 34.52 11.45 -5.67
C GLN A 236 34.47 11.28 -7.20
N LYS A 237 33.51 10.53 -7.73
CA LYS A 237 33.36 10.30 -9.17
C LYS A 237 33.04 11.57 -9.95
N ILE A 238 32.17 12.43 -9.43
CA ILE A 238 31.85 13.74 -10.02
C ILE A 238 33.16 14.56 -10.15
N ALA A 239 33.97 14.62 -9.08
CA ALA A 239 35.26 15.35 -9.10
C ALA A 239 36.25 14.76 -10.12
N GLU A 240 36.31 13.42 -10.28
CA GLU A 240 37.16 12.76 -11.28
C GLU A 240 36.70 13.01 -12.73
N LEU A 241 35.38 13.13 -12.96
CA LEU A 241 34.81 13.31 -14.29
C LEU A 241 34.83 14.78 -14.76
N GLN A 242 34.74 15.73 -13.84
CA GLN A 242 34.62 17.16 -14.16
C GLN A 242 35.68 17.66 -15.13
N PRO A 243 37.01 17.43 -14.93
CA PRO A 243 38.03 17.90 -15.85
C PRO A 243 37.90 17.31 -17.26
N LYS A 244 37.47 16.06 -17.36
CA LYS A 244 37.24 15.37 -18.64
C LYS A 244 36.07 15.98 -19.39
N LEU A 245 34.97 16.26 -18.67
CA LEU A 245 33.79 16.91 -19.25
C LEU A 245 34.12 18.33 -19.73
N ASP A 246 34.90 19.07 -18.99
CA ASP A 246 35.33 20.42 -19.37
C ASP A 246 36.22 20.41 -20.61
N SER A 247 37.14 19.45 -20.74
CA SER A 247 37.98 19.27 -21.94
C SER A 247 37.13 18.90 -23.17
N LEU A 248 36.12 18.05 -23.03
CA LEU A 248 35.20 17.69 -24.11
C LEU A 248 34.38 18.90 -24.60
N ARG A 249 33.90 19.73 -23.67
CA ARG A 249 33.18 20.97 -24.00
C ARG A 249 34.08 21.97 -24.77
N GLN A 250 35.35 22.11 -24.38
CA GLN A 250 36.29 23.00 -25.04
C GLN A 250 36.69 22.52 -26.44
N SER A 251 36.75 21.21 -26.67
CA SER A 251 37.08 20.63 -27.98
C SER A 251 35.91 20.61 -28.97
N GLY A 252 34.71 21.10 -28.58
CA GLY A 252 33.50 21.08 -29.44
C GLY A 252 32.92 19.68 -29.69
N ALA A 253 33.45 18.65 -29.04
CA ALA A 253 32.85 17.31 -29.07
C ALA A 253 31.56 17.32 -28.25
N ALA A 254 30.44 16.92 -28.86
CA ALA A 254 29.20 16.78 -28.14
C ALA A 254 29.39 15.73 -27.00
N PRO A 255 29.05 16.04 -25.75
CA PRO A 255 29.09 15.04 -24.68
C PRO A 255 27.99 14.02 -24.95
N GLU A 256 28.35 12.85 -25.48
CA GLU A 256 27.41 11.72 -25.60
C GLU A 256 27.06 11.13 -24.24
#